data_66050414a5a3325abdb7036050bc2d52
#
_entry.id   66050414a5a3325abdb7036050bc2d52
#
_cell.length_a   1.000
_cell.length_b   1.000
_cell.length_c   1.000
_cell.angle_alpha   90.00
_cell.angle_beta   90.00
_cell.angle_gamma   90.00
#
_symmetry.space_group_name_H-M   'P 1'
#
loop_
_entity.id
_entity.type
_entity.pdbx_description
1 polymer ?
#
loop_
_entity_poly.entity_id
_entity_poly.type
_entity_poly.pdbx_seq_one_letter_code
_entity_poly.pdbx_strand_id
1 'polypeptide(L)'
;MGLLSACGLPMSENVQVEELLRAPRLPGDYGALQNALNEWLGESAQLKYPMQGELLSPFLLQDLDGDGQQDAAVLYTTAQSSNVCIAFLQKDAAGVWQVRQSIEGLADTVDNVRLAQLQDGAATQLVVGYLAAQGDSYLAVYSYENGTVNAI
;
A
#
# COMPACT_ATOMS: atom_id res chain seq x y z
N MET A 1 -58.33 2.40 -11.09
CA MET A 1 -57.99 3.59 -10.50
C MET A 1 -56.76 3.63 -9.65
N GLY A 2 -56.41 2.77 -8.81
CA GLY A 2 -55.26 2.86 -7.94
C GLY A 2 -53.90 2.75 -8.63
N LEU A 3 -53.68 3.52 -9.60
CA LEU A 3 -52.54 3.39 -10.52
C LEU A 3 -51.28 4.12 -10.09
N LEU A 4 -51.27 4.70 -8.90
CA LEU A 4 -50.27 5.66 -8.50
C LEU A 4 -49.18 5.09 -7.60
N SER A 5 -49.14 3.78 -7.48
CA SER A 5 -48.19 3.12 -6.58
C SER A 5 -46.74 3.13 -7.07
N ALA A 6 -46.46 3.56 -8.29
CA ALA A 6 -45.12 3.54 -8.85
C ALA A 6 -44.27 4.77 -8.51
N CYS A 7 -44.80 5.74 -7.77
CA CYS A 7 -44.11 7.01 -7.56
C CYS A 7 -43.00 7.01 -6.51
N GLY A 8 -42.82 5.92 -5.80
CA GLY A 8 -41.76 5.83 -4.79
C GLY A 8 -40.40 5.33 -5.27
N LEU A 9 -40.34 4.81 -6.47
CA LEU A 9 -39.11 4.14 -6.98
C LEU A 9 -37.99 5.09 -7.43
N PRO A 10 -38.26 6.29 -7.98
CA PRO A 10 -37.18 7.16 -8.47
C PRO A 10 -36.26 7.72 -7.41
N MET A 11 -36.67 7.75 -6.16
CA MET A 11 -35.87 8.35 -5.08
C MET A 11 -34.65 7.51 -4.70
N SER A 12 -34.73 6.20 -4.78
CA SER A 12 -33.58 5.32 -4.49
C SER A 12 -32.55 5.33 -5.62
N GLU A 13 -32.95 5.54 -6.86
CA GLU A 13 -32.04 5.68 -7.99
C GLU A 13 -31.21 6.97 -7.90
N ASN A 14 -31.78 8.06 -7.42
CA ASN A 14 -31.05 9.31 -7.25
C ASN A 14 -29.95 9.22 -6.20
N VAL A 15 -30.16 8.50 -5.11
CA VAL A 15 -29.16 8.27 -4.08
C VAL A 15 -28.00 7.44 -4.62
N GLN A 16 -28.27 6.44 -5.45
CA GLN A 16 -27.22 5.62 -6.09
C GLN A 16 -26.41 6.40 -7.11
N VAL A 17 -27.03 7.29 -7.87
CA VAL A 17 -26.32 8.14 -8.83
C VAL A 17 -25.39 9.13 -8.15
N GLU A 18 -25.78 9.73 -7.04
CA GLU A 18 -24.91 10.61 -6.25
C GLU A 18 -23.71 9.86 -5.69
N GLU A 19 -23.89 8.64 -5.26
CA GLU A 19 -22.80 7.81 -4.75
C GLU A 19 -21.82 7.41 -5.88
N LEU A 20 -22.32 7.12 -7.07
CA LEU A 20 -21.51 6.83 -8.25
C LEU A 20 -20.72 8.04 -8.76
N LEU A 21 -21.19 9.24 -8.50
CA LEU A 21 -20.51 10.49 -8.89
C LEU A 21 -19.45 10.95 -7.89
N ARG A 22 -19.36 10.32 -6.75
CA ARG A 22 -18.30 10.61 -5.79
C ARG A 22 -16.96 10.10 -6.32
N ALA A 23 -15.91 10.90 -6.12
CA ALA A 23 -14.56 10.44 -6.40
C ALA A 23 -14.27 9.14 -5.63
N PRO A 24 -13.62 8.15 -6.27
CA PRO A 24 -13.23 6.93 -5.58
C PRO A 24 -12.46 7.26 -4.31
N ARG A 25 -12.95 6.77 -3.18
CA ARG A 25 -12.24 6.89 -1.91
C ARG A 25 -11.34 5.67 -1.75
N LEU A 26 -10.11 5.92 -1.34
CA LEU A 26 -9.25 4.84 -0.90
C LEU A 26 -9.91 4.12 0.29
N PRO A 27 -9.82 2.78 0.38
CA PRO A 27 -10.20 2.07 1.59
C PRO A 27 -9.61 2.76 2.83
N GLY A 28 -10.34 2.76 3.95
CA GLY A 28 -10.04 3.62 5.09
C GLY A 28 -8.60 3.60 5.59
N ASP A 29 -7.98 2.41 5.63
CA ASP A 29 -6.57 2.29 6.04
C ASP A 29 -5.59 2.86 5.00
N TYR A 30 -5.89 2.77 3.72
CA TYR A 30 -4.99 3.26 2.67
C TYR A 30 -4.87 4.79 2.69
N GLY A 31 -5.97 5.49 2.93
CA GLY A 31 -5.94 6.95 3.12
C GLY A 31 -5.12 7.35 4.33
N ALA A 32 -5.27 6.66 5.44
CA ALA A 32 -4.51 6.89 6.66
C ALA A 32 -3.01 6.60 6.47
N LEU A 33 -2.66 5.54 5.76
CA LEU A 33 -1.27 5.20 5.41
C LEU A 33 -0.63 6.28 4.54
N GLN A 34 -1.34 6.75 3.52
CA GLN A 34 -0.85 7.81 2.64
C GLN A 34 -0.65 9.12 3.41
N ASN A 35 -1.56 9.48 4.29
CA ASN A 35 -1.44 10.66 5.11
C ASN A 35 -0.25 10.58 6.07
N ALA A 36 -0.07 9.46 6.76
CA ALA A 36 1.07 9.23 7.63
C ALA A 36 2.41 9.34 6.88
N LEU A 37 2.46 8.78 5.67
CA LEU A 37 3.65 8.86 4.81
C LEU A 37 3.93 10.30 4.38
N ASN A 38 2.93 11.03 3.92
CA ASN A 38 3.08 12.42 3.48
C ASN A 38 3.51 13.34 4.63
N GLU A 39 2.96 13.16 5.82
CA GLU A 39 3.37 13.92 7.02
C GLU A 39 4.83 13.63 7.38
N TRP A 40 5.24 12.37 7.34
CA TRP A 40 6.61 11.98 7.64
C TRP A 40 7.62 12.51 6.63
N LEU A 41 7.25 12.53 5.34
CA LEU A 41 8.09 13.06 4.26
C LEU A 41 8.13 14.60 4.24
N GLY A 42 7.09 15.28 4.73
CA GLY A 42 6.88 16.71 4.56
C GLY A 42 6.50 17.13 3.13
N GLU A 43 6.17 16.15 2.27
CA GLU A 43 5.73 16.34 0.90
C GLU A 43 4.77 15.21 0.48
N SER A 44 4.12 15.37 -0.67
CA SER A 44 3.24 14.33 -1.21
C SER A 44 4.05 13.22 -1.89
N ALA A 45 3.90 12.01 -1.40
CA ALA A 45 4.44 10.82 -2.03
C ALA A 45 3.65 10.47 -3.30
N GLN A 46 4.34 10.04 -4.34
CA GLN A 46 3.74 9.44 -5.52
C GLN A 46 3.73 7.93 -5.36
N LEU A 47 2.55 7.34 -5.33
CA LEU A 47 2.40 5.90 -5.18
C LEU A 47 2.91 5.16 -6.41
N LYS A 48 3.61 4.06 -6.18
CA LYS A 48 4.12 3.18 -7.22
C LYS A 48 3.40 1.84 -7.21
N TYR A 49 2.84 1.49 -8.34
CA TYR A 49 2.05 0.27 -8.51
C TYR A 49 2.92 -0.81 -9.15
N PRO A 50 2.91 -2.05 -8.60
CA PRO A 50 3.54 -3.18 -9.29
C PRO A 50 2.93 -3.39 -10.67
N MET A 51 3.75 -3.75 -11.65
CA MET A 51 3.31 -3.92 -13.03
C MET A 51 2.53 -5.20 -13.25
N GLN A 52 2.84 -6.24 -12.48
CA GLN A 52 2.24 -7.57 -12.61
C GLN A 52 2.24 -8.35 -11.29
N GLY A 53 1.64 -9.51 -11.30
CA GLY A 53 1.54 -10.39 -10.15
C GLY A 53 0.20 -10.30 -9.44
N GLU A 54 0.10 -10.92 -8.28
CA GLU A 54 -1.14 -10.94 -7.49
C GLU A 54 -1.33 -9.67 -6.66
N LEU A 55 -0.23 -9.05 -6.22
CA LEU A 55 -0.26 -7.84 -5.41
C LEU A 55 0.01 -6.63 -6.31
N LEU A 56 -1.06 -6.00 -6.76
CA LEU A 56 -1.01 -4.83 -7.65
C LEU A 56 -1.21 -3.50 -6.94
N SER A 57 -1.47 -3.52 -5.63
CA SER A 57 -1.62 -2.33 -4.82
C SER A 57 -0.26 -1.78 -4.37
N PRO A 58 -0.08 -0.46 -4.30
CA PRO A 58 1.09 0.13 -3.66
C PRO A 58 1.07 0.01 -2.14
N PHE A 59 -0.07 -0.38 -1.56
CA PHE A 59 -0.26 -0.62 -0.13
C PHE A 59 -0.34 -2.11 0.14
N LEU A 60 0.50 -2.57 1.03
CA LEU A 60 0.56 -3.96 1.48
C LEU A 60 0.26 -3.98 2.98
N LEU A 61 -0.80 -4.66 3.36
CA LEU A 61 -1.21 -4.82 4.76
C LEU A 61 -1.02 -6.29 5.15
N GLN A 62 -0.08 -6.55 6.02
CA GLN A 62 0.26 -7.88 6.51
C GLN A 62 0.98 -7.78 7.84
N ASP A 63 0.85 -8.80 8.68
CA ASP A 63 1.74 -8.98 9.83
C ASP A 63 3.12 -9.39 9.30
N LEU A 64 4.02 -8.41 9.22
CA LEU A 64 5.35 -8.60 8.64
C LEU A 64 6.37 -9.08 9.67
N ASP A 65 6.24 -8.70 10.92
CA ASP A 65 7.17 -9.07 11.98
C ASP A 65 6.72 -10.26 12.83
N GLY A 66 5.51 -10.76 12.63
CA GLY A 66 4.97 -11.92 13.30
C GLY A 66 4.46 -11.65 14.73
N ASP A 67 4.17 -10.40 15.07
CA ASP A 67 3.69 -10.01 16.39
C ASP A 67 2.16 -10.18 16.58
N GLY A 68 1.46 -10.57 15.52
CA GLY A 68 0.01 -10.74 15.49
C GLY A 68 -0.75 -9.45 15.17
N GLN A 69 -0.07 -8.33 14.99
CA GLN A 69 -0.67 -7.08 14.55
C GLN A 69 -0.39 -6.83 13.07
N GLN A 70 -1.22 -6.05 12.44
CA GLN A 70 -1.05 -5.72 11.04
C GLN A 70 -0.07 -4.55 10.87
N ASP A 71 0.98 -4.80 10.10
CA ASP A 71 1.91 -3.79 9.60
C ASP A 71 1.50 -3.34 8.20
N ALA A 72 2.20 -2.34 7.69
CA ALA A 72 2.03 -1.89 6.33
C ALA A 72 3.36 -1.63 5.63
N ALA A 73 3.41 -1.90 4.34
CA ALA A 73 4.44 -1.42 3.45
C ALA A 73 3.81 -0.58 2.34
N VAL A 74 4.42 0.54 2.00
CA VAL A 74 3.93 1.46 0.96
C VAL A 74 5.02 1.70 -0.07
N LEU A 75 4.70 1.42 -1.33
CA LEU A 75 5.60 1.65 -2.47
C LEU A 75 5.37 3.07 -3.00
N TYR A 76 6.42 3.87 -3.06
CA TYR A 76 6.30 5.27 -3.45
C TYR A 76 7.58 5.84 -4.06
N THR A 77 7.46 7.03 -4.66
CA THR A 77 8.58 7.88 -5.02
C THR A 77 8.31 9.30 -4.54
N THR A 78 9.37 10.08 -4.42
CA THR A 78 9.30 11.53 -4.21
C THR A 78 9.96 12.24 -5.39
N ALA A 79 9.87 13.56 -5.44
CA ALA A 79 10.56 14.36 -6.45
C ALA A 79 12.10 14.21 -6.40
N GLN A 80 12.62 13.75 -5.27
CA GLN A 80 14.05 13.63 -5.00
C GLN A 80 14.58 12.20 -5.11
N SER A 81 13.69 11.19 -5.11
CA SER A 81 14.12 9.79 -5.20
C SER A 81 14.32 9.38 -6.65
N SER A 82 15.45 8.73 -6.95
CA SER A 82 15.71 8.15 -8.26
C SER A 82 15.07 6.78 -8.43
N ASN A 83 14.96 6.03 -7.34
CA ASN A 83 14.37 4.69 -7.30
C ASN A 83 13.07 4.68 -6.50
N VAL A 84 12.33 3.61 -6.64
CA VAL A 84 11.17 3.35 -5.78
C VAL A 84 11.62 3.19 -4.34
N CYS A 85 10.92 3.84 -3.44
CA CYS A 85 11.11 3.69 -2.00
C CYS A 85 10.00 2.81 -1.41
N ILE A 86 10.32 2.16 -0.31
CA ILE A 86 9.37 1.36 0.47
C ILE A 86 9.35 1.90 1.89
N ALA A 87 8.21 2.42 2.33
CA ALA A 87 7.99 2.81 3.71
C ALA A 87 7.34 1.66 4.48
N PHE A 88 7.83 1.39 5.67
CA PHE A 88 7.27 0.42 6.61
C PHE A 88 6.61 1.17 7.75
N LEU A 89 5.35 0.84 8.02
CA LEU A 89 4.51 1.51 9.00
C LEU A 89 3.93 0.51 9.99
N GLN A 90 3.79 0.96 11.22
CA GLN A 90 3.08 0.25 12.29
C GLN A 90 2.09 1.18 12.97
N LYS A 91 1.04 0.62 13.55
CA LYS A 91 0.14 1.38 14.40
C LYS A 91 0.77 1.58 15.78
N ASP A 92 0.65 2.78 16.30
CA ASP A 92 1.02 3.07 17.69
C ASP A 92 -0.07 2.57 18.67
N ALA A 93 0.13 2.80 19.97
CA ALA A 93 -0.79 2.40 21.02
C ALA A 93 -2.20 3.04 20.87
N ALA A 94 -2.29 4.18 20.19
CA ALA A 94 -3.56 4.86 19.88
C ALA A 94 -4.20 4.35 18.59
N GLY A 95 -3.58 3.41 17.88
CA GLY A 95 -4.07 2.88 16.61
C GLY A 95 -3.76 3.77 15.41
N VAL A 96 -2.83 4.72 15.54
CA VAL A 96 -2.43 5.64 14.47
C VAL A 96 -1.22 5.10 13.74
N TRP A 97 -1.27 5.10 12.41
CA TRP A 97 -0.16 4.66 11.57
C TRP A 97 1.04 5.58 11.70
N GLN A 98 2.20 4.98 11.94
CA GLN A 98 3.50 5.67 12.08
C GLN A 98 4.51 5.05 11.13
N VAL A 99 5.22 5.87 10.37
CA VAL A 99 6.35 5.40 9.56
C VAL A 99 7.49 5.03 10.51
N ARG A 100 7.96 3.79 10.42
CA ARG A 100 9.08 3.29 11.22
C ARG A 100 10.39 3.43 10.47
N GLN A 101 10.38 3.06 9.21
CA GLN A 101 11.56 3.14 8.34
C GLN A 101 11.13 3.25 6.90
N SER A 102 11.92 3.92 6.11
CA SER A 102 11.83 3.86 4.66
C SER A 102 13.19 3.49 4.08
N ILE A 103 13.16 2.69 3.04
CA ILE A 103 14.34 2.26 2.29
C ILE A 103 14.20 2.61 0.83
N GLU A 104 15.31 2.88 0.18
CA GLU A 104 15.36 3.02 -1.27
C GLU A 104 15.54 1.65 -1.91
N GLY A 105 14.75 1.35 -2.93
CA GLY A 105 14.82 0.10 -3.69
C GLY A 105 15.93 0.12 -4.75
N LEU A 106 15.93 -0.91 -5.59
CA LEU A 106 17.03 -1.17 -6.53
C LEU A 106 16.82 -0.54 -7.91
N ALA A 107 15.61 -0.10 -8.24
CA ALA A 107 15.30 0.55 -9.51
C ALA A 107 14.08 1.48 -9.39
N ASP A 108 13.76 2.15 -10.47
CA ASP A 108 12.68 3.13 -10.59
C ASP A 108 11.30 2.52 -10.82
N THR A 109 11.24 1.25 -11.14
CA THR A 109 10.00 0.52 -11.44
C THR A 109 9.91 -0.76 -10.62
N VAL A 110 8.74 -1.02 -10.06
CA VAL A 110 8.41 -2.30 -9.41
C VAL A 110 7.73 -3.19 -10.44
N ASP A 111 8.36 -4.31 -10.74
CA ASP A 111 7.80 -5.32 -11.62
C ASP A 111 6.73 -6.14 -10.90
N ASN A 112 7.10 -6.75 -9.78
CA ASN A 112 6.17 -7.53 -8.97
C ASN A 112 6.54 -7.48 -7.49
N VAL A 113 5.55 -7.81 -6.65
CA VAL A 113 5.70 -7.92 -5.20
C VAL A 113 5.09 -9.23 -4.76
N ARG A 114 5.76 -9.91 -3.83
CA ARG A 114 5.28 -11.15 -3.20
C ARG A 114 5.55 -11.12 -1.71
N LEU A 115 4.71 -11.81 -0.98
CA LEU A 115 4.93 -12.12 0.43
C LEU A 115 5.35 -13.59 0.53
N ALA A 116 6.40 -13.88 1.26
CA ALA A 116 6.93 -15.24 1.41
C ALA A 116 7.38 -15.49 2.84
N GLN A 117 7.27 -16.74 3.26
CA GLN A 117 7.91 -17.24 4.48
C GLN A 117 9.08 -18.13 4.05
N LEU A 118 10.25 -17.55 3.97
CA LEU A 118 11.45 -18.24 3.48
C LEU A 118 12.14 -19.06 4.57
N GLN A 119 11.78 -18.85 5.82
CA GLN A 119 12.32 -19.57 6.98
C GLN A 119 11.18 -20.08 7.85
N ASP A 120 11.32 -21.28 8.36
CA ASP A 120 10.33 -21.87 9.27
C ASP A 120 10.19 -21.05 10.55
N GLY A 121 8.98 -20.65 10.89
CA GLY A 121 8.67 -19.88 12.08
C GLY A 121 9.11 -18.42 12.03
N ALA A 122 9.61 -17.95 10.89
CA ALA A 122 9.99 -16.55 10.71
C ALA A 122 8.79 -15.69 10.31
N ALA A 123 8.96 -14.40 10.49
CA ALA A 123 8.07 -13.38 9.97
C ALA A 123 7.94 -13.46 8.44
N THR A 124 6.92 -12.84 7.91
CA THR A 124 6.70 -12.78 6.46
C THR A 124 7.70 -11.83 5.82
N GLN A 125 8.44 -12.31 4.83
CA GLN A 125 9.34 -11.48 4.04
C GLN A 125 8.62 -10.84 2.85
N LEU A 126 9.05 -9.64 2.51
CA LEU A 126 8.62 -8.91 1.33
C LEU A 126 9.64 -9.15 0.21
N VAL A 127 9.20 -9.78 -0.87
CA VAL A 127 10.01 -10.04 -2.06
C VAL A 127 9.60 -9.07 -3.15
N VAL A 128 10.52 -8.25 -3.61
CA VAL A 128 10.25 -7.20 -4.60
C VAL A 128 11.12 -7.42 -5.83
N GLY A 129 10.47 -7.59 -6.97
CA GLY A 129 11.10 -7.57 -8.28
C GLY A 129 11.12 -6.14 -8.81
N TYR A 130 12.28 -5.67 -9.23
CA TYR A 130 12.49 -4.36 -9.82
C TYR A 130 12.90 -4.46 -11.27
N LEU A 131 12.54 -3.44 -12.03
CA LEU A 131 12.94 -3.29 -13.42
C LEU A 131 13.58 -1.91 -13.61
N ALA A 132 14.81 -1.88 -14.05
CA ALA A 132 15.49 -0.65 -14.39
C ALA A 132 15.11 -0.19 -15.81
N ALA A 133 15.21 1.11 -16.06
CA ALA A 133 14.90 1.71 -17.36
C ALA A 133 15.74 1.12 -18.52
N GLN A 134 16.89 0.54 -18.22
CA GLN A 134 17.78 -0.11 -19.19
C GLN A 134 17.41 -1.58 -19.49
N GLY A 135 16.37 -2.10 -18.80
CA GLY A 135 15.89 -3.48 -18.97
C GLY A 135 16.50 -4.50 -18.00
N ASP A 136 17.39 -4.08 -17.11
CA ASP A 136 17.93 -4.95 -16.06
C ASP A 136 16.88 -5.23 -15.00
N SER A 137 16.80 -6.48 -14.56
CA SER A 137 15.89 -6.93 -13.51
C SER A 137 16.64 -7.24 -12.23
N TYR A 138 16.10 -6.82 -11.11
CA TYR A 138 16.66 -7.05 -9.78
C TYR A 138 15.63 -7.68 -8.88
N LEU A 139 16.07 -8.51 -7.95
CA LEU A 139 15.25 -9.09 -6.91
C LEU A 139 15.81 -8.72 -5.55
N ALA A 140 14.97 -8.21 -4.68
CA ALA A 140 15.32 -7.94 -3.30
C ALA A 140 14.36 -8.65 -2.35
N VAL A 141 14.89 -9.11 -1.23
CA VAL A 141 14.12 -9.71 -0.14
C VAL A 141 14.33 -8.85 1.09
N TYR A 142 13.23 -8.43 1.69
CA TYR A 142 13.25 -7.61 2.90
C TYR A 142 12.56 -8.34 4.04
N SER A 143 13.21 -8.37 5.19
CA SER A 143 12.58 -8.74 6.45
C SER A 143 12.32 -7.49 7.28
N TYR A 144 11.24 -7.50 8.03
CA TYR A 144 10.86 -6.43 8.94
C TYR A 144 10.72 -7.00 10.35
N GLU A 145 11.53 -6.52 11.26
CA GLU A 145 11.56 -7.01 12.64
C GLU A 145 11.83 -5.86 13.60
N ASN A 146 11.00 -5.72 14.62
CA ASN A 146 11.17 -4.72 15.68
C ASN A 146 11.33 -3.28 15.14
N GLY A 147 10.59 -2.91 14.12
CA GLY A 147 10.65 -1.59 13.51
C GLY A 147 11.86 -1.37 12.59
N THR A 148 12.62 -2.42 12.30
CA THR A 148 13.82 -2.36 11.45
C THR A 148 13.66 -3.24 10.21
N VAL A 149 14.04 -2.71 9.07
CA VAL A 149 14.07 -3.42 7.80
C VAL A 149 15.48 -3.91 7.52
N ASN A 150 15.60 -5.17 7.17
CA ASN A 150 16.86 -5.78 6.75
C ASN A 150 16.70 -6.32 5.33
N ALA A 151 17.61 -5.96 4.44
CA ALA A 151 17.74 -6.61 3.14
C ALA A 151 18.53 -7.92 3.32
N ILE A 152 17.99 -8.98 2.74
CA ILE A 152 18.58 -10.32 2.80
C ILE A 152 19.29 -10.64 1.52
#